data_ae8d1bdf8c67381f882f14c6b8187309
#
_entry.id   ae8d1bdf8c67381f882f14c6b8187309
#
_cell.length_a   1.000
_cell.length_b   1.000
_cell.length_c   1.000
_cell.angle_alpha   90.00
_cell.angle_beta   90.00
_cell.angle_gamma   90.00
#
_symmetry.space_group_name_H-M   'P 1'
#
loop_
_entity.id
_entity.type
_entity.pdbx_description
1 polymer ?
#
loop_
_entity_poly.entity_id
_entity_poly.type
_entity_poly.pdbx_seq_one_letter_code
_entity_poly.pdbx_strand_id
1 'polypeptide(L)'
;MIKGYATPEGTASYAARHAPLTYGDLGRTGLLVSQAGFGCYRVDVSVETHRRALTKALLEGINLIDTSANYADGGSEALVGKVLGELIDSGKMSREEVVVVTKGGYLQGENYEISQQRKREGKPFPDLVLYGEGIEHCIHPEFLEDQIGRSLGRLNLETIDVYLLHNPEYYLGSAAKAGLSLEAARREYYRRIELALRHLESEVARGRIRLYGISSNTFPSPDSDHQFTSLETVWEIAESVSPAHHFRVIQLPMNVLETGGVTEKNQSGGRSVVQFAREKGLGVLINRPLNAIAGRGMVRLADVEVGQPLDPEEVEQRIREVVRSEEELRERVLAELSLTDSSRDQIMGQAAVGETLLQHWRDFGSHDRWQELQGHYFVPRVRALVPFLQEHGDWSRSIFPWLETYQERLLAAFQAVTSVYQGAAARRSRLMRSWISSVDSLWAEAKTLSRMAVRALRSTAGVTCVLVGMRQEKYVEDILGELGEQLEARAREESWMTLREAQEEILASL
;
A
#
# COMPACT_ATOMS: atom_id res chain seq x y z
N MET A 1 -9.51 -26.03 0.31
CA MET A 1 -8.24 -25.30 0.20
C MET A 1 -7.48 -25.78 -1.03
N ILE A 2 -6.87 -24.85 -1.73
CA ILE A 2 -6.02 -25.09 -2.89
C ILE A 2 -4.73 -25.77 -2.42
N LYS A 3 -4.41 -26.92 -3.00
CA LYS A 3 -3.22 -27.71 -2.64
C LYS A 3 -1.97 -27.25 -3.38
N GLY A 4 -0.81 -27.49 -2.77
CA GLY A 4 0.48 -27.18 -3.37
C GLY A 4 0.97 -25.78 -3.07
N TYR A 5 2.08 -25.41 -3.71
CA TYR A 5 2.82 -24.15 -3.53
C TYR A 5 3.62 -23.84 -4.81
N ALA A 6 4.20 -22.65 -4.90
CA ALA A 6 5.07 -22.26 -6.02
C ALA A 6 6.31 -23.16 -6.11
N THR A 7 6.61 -23.63 -7.34
CA THR A 7 7.79 -24.46 -7.60
C THR A 7 8.73 -23.81 -8.62
N PRO A 8 10.02 -24.16 -8.62
CA PRO A 8 10.93 -23.68 -9.66
C PRO A 8 10.44 -23.98 -11.07
N GLU A 9 9.95 -25.18 -11.32
CA GLU A 9 9.44 -25.62 -12.62
C GLU A 9 8.16 -24.88 -13.01
N GLY A 10 7.23 -24.70 -12.06
CA GLY A 10 5.97 -24.00 -12.30
C GLY A 10 6.20 -22.52 -12.63
N THR A 11 7.01 -21.84 -11.83
CA THR A 11 7.32 -20.42 -12.05
C THR A 11 8.14 -20.19 -13.32
N ALA A 12 9.08 -21.10 -13.67
CA ALA A 12 9.81 -21.04 -14.92
C ALA A 12 8.91 -21.26 -16.15
N SER A 13 7.99 -22.23 -16.07
CA SER A 13 7.00 -22.48 -17.13
C SER A 13 6.08 -21.26 -17.35
N TYR A 14 5.64 -20.63 -16.24
CA TYR A 14 4.87 -19.39 -16.31
C TYR A 14 5.65 -18.26 -16.99
N ALA A 15 6.89 -18.02 -16.59
CA ALA A 15 7.75 -17.00 -17.18
C ALA A 15 7.98 -17.23 -18.70
N ALA A 16 8.20 -18.46 -19.10
CA ALA A 16 8.38 -18.82 -20.51
C ALA A 16 7.13 -18.52 -21.37
N ARG A 17 5.94 -18.72 -20.84
CA ARG A 17 4.67 -18.41 -21.55
C ARG A 17 4.43 -16.92 -21.72
N HIS A 18 5.00 -16.10 -20.87
CA HIS A 18 4.80 -14.65 -20.87
C HIS A 18 6.02 -13.86 -21.39
N ALA A 19 6.93 -14.52 -22.12
CA ALA A 19 7.97 -13.81 -22.84
C ALA A 19 7.34 -12.80 -23.82
N PRO A 20 7.86 -11.55 -23.95
CA PRO A 20 9.19 -11.10 -23.50
C PRO A 20 9.21 -10.40 -22.13
N LEU A 21 8.20 -10.57 -21.24
CA LEU A 21 8.23 -9.93 -19.92
C LEU A 21 9.47 -10.36 -19.11
N THR A 22 9.92 -9.47 -18.21
CA THR A 22 11.14 -9.69 -17.42
C THR A 22 10.84 -10.34 -16.07
N TYR A 23 11.58 -11.40 -15.79
CA TYR A 23 11.56 -12.15 -14.53
C TYR A 23 12.95 -12.16 -13.90
N GLY A 24 13.00 -12.44 -12.60
CA GLY A 24 14.23 -12.58 -11.83
C GLY A 24 14.11 -13.65 -10.76
N ASP A 25 15.25 -14.15 -10.31
CA ASP A 25 15.29 -15.13 -9.23
C ASP A 25 14.85 -14.48 -7.90
N LEU A 26 13.95 -15.11 -7.17
CA LEU A 26 13.62 -14.70 -5.81
C LEU A 26 14.74 -15.13 -4.85
N GLY A 27 15.86 -14.43 -4.92
CA GLY A 27 17.09 -14.83 -4.22
C GLY A 27 17.53 -16.24 -4.61
N ARG A 28 17.99 -17.03 -3.62
CA ARG A 28 18.41 -18.43 -3.82
C ARG A 28 17.29 -19.44 -3.57
N THR A 29 16.05 -19.10 -3.90
CA THR A 29 14.89 -20.00 -3.72
C THR A 29 14.63 -20.91 -4.90
N GLY A 30 15.18 -20.61 -6.07
CA GLY A 30 14.88 -21.25 -7.34
C GLY A 30 13.59 -20.77 -8.00
N LEU A 31 12.80 -19.93 -7.32
CA LEU A 31 11.54 -19.39 -7.87
C LEU A 31 11.83 -18.21 -8.79
N LEU A 32 11.27 -18.23 -10.00
CA LEU A 32 11.25 -17.09 -10.92
C LEU A 32 10.01 -16.24 -10.70
N VAL A 33 10.21 -14.94 -10.45
CA VAL A 33 9.12 -13.99 -10.24
C VAL A 33 9.23 -12.81 -11.19
N SER A 34 8.08 -12.26 -11.61
CA SER A 34 8.04 -11.03 -12.38
C SER A 34 8.74 -9.89 -11.61
N GLN A 35 9.55 -9.07 -12.29
CA GLN A 35 10.30 -7.99 -11.64
C GLN A 35 9.41 -6.87 -11.09
N ALA A 36 8.09 -6.90 -11.36
CA ALA A 36 7.07 -6.17 -10.62
C ALA A 36 6.00 -7.14 -10.15
N GLY A 37 5.60 -7.03 -8.89
CA GLY A 37 4.57 -7.83 -8.23
C GLY A 37 3.29 -7.04 -7.96
N PHE A 38 2.18 -7.75 -7.77
CA PHE A 38 0.89 -7.15 -7.43
C PHE A 38 0.82 -6.84 -5.93
N GLY A 39 0.96 -5.56 -5.56
CA GLY A 39 0.86 -5.07 -4.18
C GLY A 39 -0.60 -4.81 -3.78
N CYS A 40 -1.08 -5.54 -2.78
CA CYS A 40 -2.48 -5.56 -2.37
C CYS A 40 -2.85 -4.58 -1.24
N TYR A 41 -2.01 -3.60 -0.90
CA TYR A 41 -2.22 -2.73 0.27
C TYR A 41 -3.60 -2.07 0.38
N ARG A 42 -4.22 -1.67 -0.73
CA ARG A 42 -5.55 -1.05 -0.77
C ARG A 42 -6.54 -1.84 -1.62
N VAL A 43 -6.44 -3.15 -1.60
CA VAL A 43 -7.30 -4.06 -2.36
C VAL A 43 -8.28 -4.73 -1.42
N ASP A 44 -9.52 -4.92 -1.87
CA ASP A 44 -10.59 -5.51 -1.08
C ASP A 44 -11.48 -6.41 -1.93
N VAL A 45 -11.94 -7.51 -1.34
CA VAL A 45 -12.77 -8.55 -2.00
C VAL A 45 -14.14 -8.02 -2.43
N SER A 46 -14.65 -6.96 -1.79
CA SER A 46 -15.94 -6.34 -2.12
C SER A 46 -15.89 -5.46 -3.39
N VAL A 47 -14.69 -5.17 -3.91
CA VAL A 47 -14.51 -4.23 -5.02
C VAL A 47 -14.19 -4.96 -6.33
N GLU A 48 -15.15 -5.00 -7.23
CA GLU A 48 -15.05 -5.75 -8.50
C GLU A 48 -13.90 -5.29 -9.41
N THR A 49 -13.57 -3.98 -9.42
CA THR A 49 -12.42 -3.48 -10.20
C THR A 49 -11.09 -4.04 -9.68
N HIS A 50 -10.97 -4.30 -8.37
CA HIS A 50 -9.80 -4.95 -7.79
C HIS A 50 -9.68 -6.41 -8.24
N ARG A 51 -10.81 -7.15 -8.26
CA ARG A 51 -10.85 -8.54 -8.75
C ARG A 51 -10.40 -8.62 -10.20
N ARG A 52 -10.95 -7.76 -11.07
CA ARG A 52 -10.56 -7.74 -12.49
C ARG A 52 -9.08 -7.40 -12.68
N ALA A 53 -8.57 -6.41 -11.96
CA ALA A 53 -7.17 -6.02 -12.04
C ALA A 53 -6.21 -7.15 -11.61
N LEU A 54 -6.50 -7.85 -10.50
CA LEU A 54 -5.69 -8.99 -10.06
C LEU A 54 -5.78 -10.15 -11.05
N THR A 55 -6.98 -10.47 -11.55
CA THR A 55 -7.18 -11.51 -12.57
C THR A 55 -6.38 -11.20 -13.84
N LYS A 56 -6.45 -9.96 -14.34
CA LYS A 56 -5.68 -9.51 -15.51
C LYS A 56 -4.17 -9.64 -15.26
N ALA A 57 -3.68 -9.18 -14.12
CA ALA A 57 -2.26 -9.26 -13.78
C ALA A 57 -1.73 -10.68 -13.81
N LEU A 58 -2.45 -11.63 -13.21
CA LEU A 58 -2.08 -13.04 -13.15
C LEU A 58 -2.15 -13.73 -14.53
N LEU A 59 -3.09 -13.34 -15.38
CA LEU A 59 -3.23 -13.91 -16.73
C LEU A 59 -2.22 -13.32 -17.73
N GLU A 60 -1.70 -12.12 -17.47
CA GLU A 60 -0.86 -11.39 -18.41
C GLU A 60 0.63 -11.32 -18.00
N GLY A 61 1.04 -12.05 -16.95
CA GLY A 61 2.48 -12.29 -16.69
C GLY A 61 3.01 -11.78 -15.35
N ILE A 62 2.16 -11.37 -14.41
CA ILE A 62 2.58 -11.04 -13.03
C ILE A 62 2.28 -12.24 -12.14
N ASN A 63 3.31 -12.88 -11.56
CA ASN A 63 3.18 -14.08 -10.76
C ASN A 63 3.63 -13.96 -9.30
N LEU A 64 3.89 -12.75 -8.81
CA LEU A 64 4.10 -12.51 -7.39
C LEU A 64 2.99 -11.61 -6.86
N ILE A 65 2.31 -12.05 -5.80
CA ILE A 65 1.27 -11.31 -5.08
C ILE A 65 1.77 -11.02 -3.68
N ASP A 66 1.72 -9.75 -3.25
CA ASP A 66 2.05 -9.33 -1.91
C ASP A 66 0.81 -8.80 -1.18
N THR A 67 0.36 -9.51 -0.16
CA THR A 67 -0.77 -9.14 0.70
C THR A 67 -0.38 -9.11 2.18
N SER A 68 -1.35 -8.98 3.08
CA SER A 68 -1.15 -9.02 4.54
C SER A 68 -2.47 -9.22 5.26
N ALA A 69 -2.41 -9.85 6.43
CA ALA A 69 -3.58 -10.10 7.28
C ALA A 69 -4.36 -8.83 7.68
N ASN A 70 -3.68 -7.68 7.80
CA ASN A 70 -4.32 -6.41 8.18
C ASN A 70 -4.80 -5.57 6.97
N TYR A 71 -4.53 -5.96 5.72
CA TYR A 71 -4.99 -5.20 4.56
C TYR A 71 -6.49 -5.40 4.35
N ALA A 72 -7.25 -4.30 4.40
CA ALA A 72 -8.71 -4.32 4.35
C ALA A 72 -9.32 -5.32 5.37
N ASP A 73 -8.73 -5.41 6.57
CA ASP A 73 -9.15 -6.33 7.65
C ASP A 73 -9.30 -7.79 7.18
N GLY A 74 -8.33 -8.28 6.40
CA GLY A 74 -8.34 -9.61 5.78
C GLY A 74 -9.02 -9.69 4.42
N GLY A 75 -9.76 -8.67 4.00
CA GLY A 75 -10.44 -8.63 2.69
C GLY A 75 -9.49 -8.73 1.50
N SER A 76 -8.25 -8.27 1.67
CA SER A 76 -7.20 -8.42 0.66
C SER A 76 -6.78 -9.88 0.46
N GLU A 77 -6.54 -10.63 1.54
CA GLU A 77 -6.24 -12.07 1.46
C GLU A 77 -7.42 -12.87 0.89
N ALA A 78 -8.65 -12.51 1.28
CA ALA A 78 -9.86 -13.14 0.76
C ALA A 78 -10.02 -12.92 -0.77
N LEU A 79 -9.67 -11.73 -1.27
CA LEU A 79 -9.67 -11.46 -2.71
C LEU A 79 -8.64 -12.33 -3.44
N VAL A 80 -7.42 -12.44 -2.91
CA VAL A 80 -6.37 -13.30 -3.49
C VAL A 80 -6.83 -14.75 -3.55
N GLY A 81 -7.37 -15.29 -2.45
CA GLY A 81 -7.89 -16.65 -2.38
C GLY A 81 -9.02 -16.92 -3.38
N LYS A 82 -9.96 -15.97 -3.53
CA LYS A 82 -11.05 -16.04 -4.50
C LYS A 82 -10.55 -16.08 -5.93
N VAL A 83 -9.67 -15.16 -6.32
CA VAL A 83 -9.15 -15.05 -7.70
C VAL A 83 -8.30 -16.26 -8.05
N LEU A 84 -7.43 -16.73 -7.14
CA LEU A 84 -6.65 -17.95 -7.37
C LEU A 84 -7.54 -19.17 -7.53
N GLY A 85 -8.58 -19.33 -6.69
CA GLY A 85 -9.57 -20.40 -6.85
C GLY A 85 -10.23 -20.38 -8.23
N GLU A 86 -10.76 -19.24 -8.65
CA GLU A 86 -11.40 -19.06 -9.96
C GLU A 86 -10.47 -19.44 -11.14
N LEU A 87 -9.19 -19.01 -11.07
CA LEU A 87 -8.22 -19.27 -12.15
C LEU A 87 -7.75 -20.71 -12.18
N ILE A 88 -7.51 -21.32 -11.03
CA ILE A 88 -7.06 -22.71 -10.93
C ILE A 88 -8.20 -23.66 -11.28
N ASP A 89 -9.41 -23.47 -10.76
CA ASP A 89 -10.58 -24.30 -11.06
C ASP A 89 -10.97 -24.26 -12.55
N SER A 90 -10.73 -23.11 -13.21
CA SER A 90 -10.94 -22.96 -14.65
C SER A 90 -9.79 -23.47 -15.52
N GLY A 91 -8.70 -23.99 -14.92
CA GLY A 91 -7.52 -24.48 -15.64
C GLY A 91 -6.70 -23.41 -16.36
N LYS A 92 -6.90 -22.13 -16.02
CA LYS A 92 -6.15 -21.02 -16.63
C LYS A 92 -4.78 -20.81 -15.99
N MET A 93 -4.58 -21.31 -14.78
CA MET A 93 -3.35 -21.21 -14.02
C MET A 93 -3.20 -22.44 -13.13
N SER A 94 -1.97 -22.82 -12.79
CA SER A 94 -1.70 -23.81 -11.74
C SER A 94 -1.15 -23.15 -10.48
N ARG A 95 -1.30 -23.82 -9.33
CA ARG A 95 -0.83 -23.28 -8.04
C ARG A 95 0.68 -23.09 -8.01
N GLU A 96 1.41 -23.96 -8.72
CA GLU A 96 2.88 -23.95 -8.78
C GLU A 96 3.47 -22.72 -9.51
N GLU A 97 2.64 -21.98 -10.24
CA GLU A 97 3.06 -20.87 -11.09
C GLU A 97 3.13 -19.51 -10.36
N VAL A 98 2.44 -19.38 -9.21
CA VAL A 98 2.26 -18.10 -8.53
C VAL A 98 2.85 -18.14 -7.12
N VAL A 99 3.62 -17.08 -6.78
CA VAL A 99 4.19 -16.88 -5.45
C VAL A 99 3.29 -15.95 -4.65
N VAL A 100 2.76 -16.44 -3.54
CA VAL A 100 1.91 -15.67 -2.60
C VAL A 100 2.71 -15.30 -1.37
N VAL A 101 2.86 -14.00 -1.14
CA VAL A 101 3.49 -13.41 0.04
C VAL A 101 2.41 -12.80 0.92
N THR A 102 2.36 -13.19 2.20
CA THR A 102 1.52 -12.53 3.21
C THR A 102 2.30 -12.25 4.48
N LYS A 103 1.69 -11.52 5.42
CA LYS A 103 2.39 -10.98 6.58
C LYS A 103 1.51 -11.01 7.82
N GLY A 104 2.14 -11.13 9.00
CA GLY A 104 1.49 -11.01 10.30
C GLY A 104 2.32 -10.18 11.28
N GLY A 105 1.64 -9.49 12.17
CA GLY A 105 2.24 -8.62 13.19
C GLY A 105 1.23 -7.63 13.77
N TYR A 106 0.37 -7.08 12.93
CA TYR A 106 -0.63 -6.10 13.35
C TYR A 106 -1.87 -6.73 13.96
N LEU A 107 -2.34 -6.12 15.05
CA LEU A 107 -3.66 -6.35 15.63
C LEU A 107 -4.47 -5.06 15.41
N GLN A 108 -5.26 -5.07 14.35
CA GLN A 108 -6.21 -4.03 13.92
C GLN A 108 -7.52 -4.72 13.55
N GLY A 109 -8.65 -3.99 13.51
CA GLY A 109 -9.95 -4.54 13.16
C GLY A 109 -10.33 -5.76 13.99
N GLU A 110 -10.72 -6.87 13.36
CA GLU A 110 -11.09 -8.12 14.01
C GLU A 110 -9.98 -8.65 14.94
N ASN A 111 -8.72 -8.60 14.52
CA ASN A 111 -7.59 -9.05 15.35
C ASN A 111 -7.44 -8.21 16.63
N TYR A 112 -7.71 -6.91 16.57
CA TYR A 112 -7.72 -6.05 17.74
C TYR A 112 -8.82 -6.46 18.72
N GLU A 113 -10.04 -6.71 18.22
CA GLU A 113 -11.16 -7.15 19.06
C GLU A 113 -10.87 -8.49 19.75
N ILE A 114 -10.28 -9.44 19.04
CA ILE A 114 -9.81 -10.71 19.62
C ILE A 114 -8.79 -10.46 20.72
N SER A 115 -7.82 -9.56 20.52
CA SER A 115 -6.86 -9.19 21.55
C SER A 115 -7.54 -8.61 22.79
N GLN A 116 -8.53 -7.71 22.61
CA GLN A 116 -9.29 -7.13 23.72
C GLN A 116 -10.12 -8.19 24.46
N GLN A 117 -10.72 -9.14 23.74
CA GLN A 117 -11.42 -10.25 24.36
C GLN A 117 -10.48 -11.12 25.19
N ARG A 118 -9.33 -11.52 24.64
CA ARG A 118 -8.31 -12.31 25.36
C ARG A 118 -7.81 -11.61 26.63
N LYS A 119 -7.65 -10.27 26.58
CA LYS A 119 -7.32 -9.47 27.79
C LYS A 119 -8.41 -9.55 28.86
N ARG A 120 -9.67 -9.42 28.46
CA ARG A 120 -10.80 -9.56 29.39
C ARG A 120 -10.88 -10.95 30.04
N GLU A 121 -10.47 -11.97 29.31
CA GLU A 121 -10.41 -13.36 29.78
C GLU A 121 -9.13 -13.66 30.61
N GLY A 122 -8.24 -12.67 30.82
CA GLY A 122 -7.00 -12.84 31.55
C GLY A 122 -5.91 -13.64 30.79
N LYS A 123 -6.03 -13.77 29.47
CA LYS A 123 -5.11 -14.52 28.59
C LYS A 123 -4.62 -13.67 27.42
N PRO A 124 -4.02 -12.49 27.65
CA PRO A 124 -3.49 -11.67 26.57
C PRO A 124 -2.42 -12.42 25.79
N PHE A 125 -2.24 -12.05 24.52
CA PHE A 125 -1.07 -12.53 23.78
C PHE A 125 0.21 -12.06 24.50
N PRO A 126 1.21 -12.95 24.68
CA PRO A 126 2.48 -12.54 25.25
C PRO A 126 3.22 -11.56 24.35
N ASP A 127 4.14 -10.79 24.91
CA ASP A 127 4.96 -9.80 24.17
C ASP A 127 4.17 -8.76 23.35
N LEU A 128 2.90 -8.51 23.72
CA LEU A 128 2.02 -7.56 23.04
C LEU A 128 2.56 -6.13 23.16
N VAL A 129 2.62 -5.42 22.03
CA VAL A 129 3.06 -4.03 21.93
C VAL A 129 1.84 -3.14 21.76
N LEU A 130 1.66 -2.19 22.68
CA LEU A 130 0.64 -1.14 22.57
C LEU A 130 1.22 0.02 21.74
N TYR A 131 0.72 0.21 20.52
CA TYR A 131 1.29 1.20 19.60
C TYR A 131 0.48 2.50 19.53
N GLY A 132 -0.85 2.36 19.52
CA GLY A 132 -1.79 3.49 19.46
C GLY A 132 -3.21 3.04 19.76
N GLU A 133 -4.16 3.95 19.69
CA GLU A 133 -5.57 3.64 19.85
C GLU A 133 -6.05 2.72 18.72
N GLY A 134 -6.63 1.57 19.06
CA GLY A 134 -7.10 0.58 18.09
C GLY A 134 -5.97 -0.17 17.34
N ILE A 135 -4.70 0.02 17.73
CA ILE A 135 -3.54 -0.60 17.07
C ILE A 135 -2.61 -1.22 18.09
N GLU A 136 -2.48 -2.52 18.00
CA GLU A 136 -1.48 -3.31 18.74
C GLU A 136 -0.60 -4.08 17.78
N HIS A 137 0.52 -4.59 18.26
CA HIS A 137 1.46 -5.36 17.46
C HIS A 137 2.00 -6.54 18.26
N CYS A 138 2.19 -7.69 17.59
CA CYS A 138 2.72 -8.89 18.22
C CYS A 138 3.42 -9.80 17.19
N ILE A 139 4.58 -10.31 17.54
CA ILE A 139 5.28 -11.36 16.78
C ILE A 139 5.57 -12.60 17.64
N HIS A 140 4.88 -12.74 18.78
CA HIS A 140 5.02 -13.92 19.63
C HIS A 140 4.49 -15.17 18.92
N PRO A 141 5.09 -16.35 19.09
CA PRO A 141 4.67 -17.61 18.46
C PRO A 141 3.16 -17.90 18.57
N GLU A 142 2.55 -17.68 19.73
CA GLU A 142 1.14 -17.92 19.95
C GLU A 142 0.24 -17.08 19.03
N PHE A 143 0.61 -15.82 18.81
CA PHE A 143 -0.11 -14.94 17.87
C PHE A 143 0.15 -15.33 16.41
N LEU A 144 1.41 -15.64 16.06
CA LEU A 144 1.78 -16.03 14.70
C LEU A 144 1.11 -17.33 14.26
N GLU A 145 0.97 -18.31 15.17
CA GLU A 145 0.26 -19.58 14.88
C GLU A 145 -1.20 -19.33 14.53
N ASP A 146 -1.90 -18.49 15.31
CA ASP A 146 -3.28 -18.08 15.02
C ASP A 146 -3.38 -17.35 13.68
N GLN A 147 -2.50 -16.38 13.42
CA GLN A 147 -2.54 -15.58 12.21
C GLN A 147 -2.22 -16.37 10.94
N ILE A 148 -1.24 -17.28 10.98
CA ILE A 148 -0.96 -18.18 9.85
C ILE A 148 -2.19 -19.05 9.55
N GLY A 149 -2.86 -19.58 10.57
CA GLY A 149 -4.09 -20.34 10.41
C GLY A 149 -5.20 -19.54 9.74
N ARG A 150 -5.43 -18.30 10.17
CA ARG A 150 -6.43 -17.40 9.57
C ARG A 150 -6.06 -16.99 8.15
N SER A 151 -4.80 -16.66 7.89
CA SER A 151 -4.31 -16.31 6.56
C SER A 151 -4.49 -17.48 5.57
N LEU A 152 -4.16 -18.71 5.95
CA LEU A 152 -4.43 -19.91 5.13
C LEU A 152 -5.91 -20.05 4.80
N GLY A 153 -6.80 -19.82 5.78
CA GLY A 153 -8.25 -19.85 5.59
C GLY A 153 -8.73 -18.79 4.60
N ARG A 154 -8.32 -17.51 4.77
CA ARG A 154 -8.74 -16.40 3.89
C ARG A 154 -8.18 -16.55 2.47
N LEU A 155 -6.91 -16.93 2.35
CA LEU A 155 -6.24 -17.23 1.06
C LEU A 155 -6.76 -18.51 0.41
N ASN A 156 -7.48 -19.36 1.17
CA ASN A 156 -7.92 -20.69 0.73
C ASN A 156 -6.77 -21.60 0.26
N LEU A 157 -5.57 -21.43 0.84
CA LEU A 157 -4.35 -22.17 0.50
C LEU A 157 -4.02 -23.20 1.57
N GLU A 158 -3.48 -24.36 1.17
CA GLU A 158 -2.88 -25.33 2.08
C GLU A 158 -1.51 -24.86 2.58
N THR A 159 -0.75 -24.17 1.71
CA THR A 159 0.61 -23.69 2.00
C THR A 159 0.80 -22.27 1.47
N ILE A 160 1.33 -21.37 2.29
CA ILE A 160 1.77 -20.02 1.91
C ILE A 160 3.23 -20.11 1.42
N ASP A 161 3.57 -19.47 0.28
CA ASP A 161 4.93 -19.53 -0.24
C ASP A 161 5.91 -18.72 0.61
N VAL A 162 5.55 -17.48 0.99
CA VAL A 162 6.38 -16.61 1.83
C VAL A 162 5.55 -15.95 2.91
N TYR A 163 5.95 -16.11 4.17
CA TYR A 163 5.34 -15.43 5.32
C TYR A 163 6.31 -14.43 5.93
N LEU A 164 5.93 -13.15 6.05
CA LEU A 164 6.78 -12.11 6.60
C LEU A 164 6.33 -11.64 7.99
N LEU A 165 7.27 -11.46 8.91
CA LEU A 165 7.02 -10.63 10.10
C LEU A 165 6.80 -9.18 9.64
N HIS A 166 5.68 -8.59 10.02
CA HIS A 166 5.25 -7.28 9.53
C HIS A 166 5.62 -6.17 10.50
N ASN A 167 6.64 -5.37 10.17
CA ASN A 167 7.13 -4.22 10.93
C ASN A 167 7.40 -4.52 12.42
N PRO A 168 8.25 -5.50 12.74
CA PRO A 168 8.57 -5.85 14.13
C PRO A 168 9.18 -4.68 14.92
N GLU A 169 9.78 -3.70 14.26
CA GLU A 169 10.36 -2.47 14.82
C GLU A 169 9.35 -1.61 15.62
N TYR A 170 8.06 -1.88 15.54
CA TYR A 170 7.07 -1.21 16.39
C TYR A 170 7.34 -1.39 17.87
N TYR A 171 7.96 -2.53 18.26
CA TYR A 171 8.43 -2.70 19.62
C TYR A 171 9.49 -1.66 20.01
N LEU A 172 10.46 -1.36 19.14
CA LEU A 172 11.50 -0.37 19.42
C LEU A 172 10.91 1.03 19.63
N GLY A 173 9.91 1.41 18.80
CA GLY A 173 9.19 2.67 18.98
C GLY A 173 8.42 2.74 20.30
N SER A 174 7.81 1.63 20.73
CA SER A 174 7.13 1.55 22.04
C SER A 174 8.11 1.58 23.19
N ALA A 175 9.24 0.89 23.08
CA ALA A 175 10.32 0.86 24.09
C ALA A 175 10.92 2.26 24.30
N ALA A 176 11.12 3.03 23.22
CA ALA A 176 11.57 4.42 23.29
C ALA A 176 10.59 5.31 24.07
N LYS A 177 9.29 5.20 23.79
CA LYS A 177 8.25 5.93 24.53
C LYS A 177 8.19 5.55 26.01
N ALA A 178 8.52 4.30 26.32
CA ALA A 178 8.61 3.80 27.70
C ALA A 178 9.92 4.17 28.42
N GLY A 179 10.87 4.85 27.75
CA GLY A 179 12.13 5.30 28.32
C GLY A 179 13.17 4.20 28.51
N LEU A 180 13.07 3.06 27.81
CA LEU A 180 14.09 2.03 27.83
C LEU A 180 15.37 2.50 27.14
N SER A 181 16.54 2.09 27.67
CA SER A 181 17.79 2.33 26.97
C SER A 181 17.81 1.59 25.62
N LEU A 182 18.48 2.17 24.63
CA LEU A 182 18.60 1.59 23.30
C LEU A 182 19.15 0.16 23.33
N GLU A 183 20.16 -0.08 24.16
CA GLU A 183 20.76 -1.41 24.34
C GLU A 183 19.76 -2.43 24.88
N ALA A 184 19.01 -2.09 25.92
CA ALA A 184 17.99 -2.96 26.50
C ALA A 184 16.84 -3.23 25.50
N ALA A 185 16.39 -2.17 24.78
CA ALA A 185 15.38 -2.31 23.76
C ALA A 185 15.82 -3.20 22.61
N ARG A 186 17.03 -3.02 22.07
CA ARG A 186 17.56 -3.87 20.98
C ARG A 186 17.77 -5.32 21.41
N ARG A 187 18.26 -5.56 22.60
CA ARG A 187 18.42 -6.93 23.14
C ARG A 187 17.06 -7.66 23.20
N GLU A 188 16.05 -7.04 23.74
CA GLU A 188 14.70 -7.61 23.80
C GLU A 188 14.06 -7.75 22.41
N TYR A 189 14.26 -6.76 21.52
CA TYR A 189 13.79 -6.81 20.13
C TYR A 189 14.31 -8.04 19.40
N TYR A 190 15.60 -8.30 19.45
CA TYR A 190 16.20 -9.45 18.78
C TYR A 190 15.87 -10.78 19.46
N ARG A 191 15.66 -10.82 20.79
CA ARG A 191 15.08 -11.98 21.47
C ARG A 191 13.69 -12.34 20.92
N ARG A 192 12.83 -11.34 20.69
CA ARG A 192 11.48 -11.54 20.10
C ARG A 192 11.57 -12.05 18.67
N ILE A 193 12.48 -11.53 17.88
CA ILE A 193 12.75 -12.01 16.51
C ILE A 193 13.22 -13.47 16.56
N GLU A 194 14.15 -13.81 17.43
CA GLU A 194 14.63 -15.20 17.57
C GLU A 194 13.48 -16.16 17.86
N LEU A 195 12.63 -15.86 18.82
CA LEU A 195 11.45 -16.67 19.13
C LEU A 195 10.52 -16.83 17.93
N ALA A 196 10.26 -15.74 17.20
CA ALA A 196 9.45 -15.76 16.00
C ALA A 196 10.07 -16.63 14.91
N LEU A 197 11.38 -16.51 14.64
CA LEU A 197 12.05 -17.32 13.61
C LEU A 197 12.06 -18.80 13.97
N ARG A 198 12.26 -19.18 15.25
CA ARG A 198 12.13 -20.58 15.71
C ARG A 198 10.73 -21.13 15.44
N HIS A 199 9.70 -20.34 15.70
CA HIS A 199 8.33 -20.74 15.40
C HIS A 199 8.09 -20.89 13.90
N LEU A 200 8.55 -19.94 13.06
CA LEU A 200 8.39 -20.01 11.61
C LEU A 200 9.10 -21.24 11.00
N GLU A 201 10.25 -21.65 11.54
CA GLU A 201 10.87 -22.94 11.16
C GLU A 201 9.94 -24.13 11.49
N SER A 202 9.24 -24.10 12.61
CA SER A 202 8.28 -25.16 12.93
C SER A 202 7.08 -25.15 11.98
N GLU A 203 6.64 -23.97 11.50
CA GLU A 203 5.58 -23.83 10.51
C GLU A 203 6.00 -24.32 9.12
N VAL A 204 7.27 -24.14 8.75
CA VAL A 204 7.85 -24.75 7.55
C VAL A 204 7.86 -26.27 7.69
N ALA A 205 8.29 -26.80 8.83
CA ALA A 205 8.29 -28.25 9.08
C ALA A 205 6.87 -28.87 9.05
N ARG A 206 5.84 -28.10 9.42
CA ARG A 206 4.42 -28.47 9.32
C ARG A 206 3.87 -28.36 7.89
N GLY A 207 4.62 -27.77 6.95
CA GLY A 207 4.17 -27.53 5.56
C GLY A 207 3.17 -26.39 5.41
N ARG A 208 2.93 -25.57 6.44
CA ARG A 208 1.98 -24.45 6.37
C ARG A 208 2.54 -23.22 5.66
N ILE A 209 3.85 -23.02 5.73
CA ILE A 209 4.61 -22.02 4.96
C ILE A 209 5.83 -22.69 4.33
N ARG A 210 6.36 -22.11 3.25
CA ARG A 210 7.59 -22.63 2.58
C ARG A 210 8.82 -21.82 2.98
N LEU A 211 8.71 -20.50 2.94
CA LEU A 211 9.79 -19.55 3.20
C LEU A 211 9.25 -18.46 4.14
N TYR A 212 10.17 -17.80 4.84
CA TYR A 212 9.80 -16.67 5.66
C TYR A 212 10.83 -15.55 5.60
N GLY A 213 10.48 -14.40 6.18
CA GLY A 213 11.33 -13.24 6.24
C GLY A 213 10.76 -12.12 7.09
N ILE A 214 11.22 -10.90 6.84
CA ILE A 214 10.79 -9.69 7.53
C ILE A 214 10.45 -8.60 6.51
N SER A 215 9.32 -7.93 6.72
CA SER A 215 9.00 -6.64 6.13
C SER A 215 9.23 -5.56 7.17
N SER A 216 10.23 -4.69 6.96
CA SER A 216 10.55 -3.61 7.90
C SER A 216 10.70 -2.27 7.19
N ASN A 217 10.04 -1.24 7.73
CA ASN A 217 10.20 0.13 7.26
C ASN A 217 11.56 0.73 7.65
N THR A 218 12.26 0.13 8.61
CA THR A 218 13.50 0.68 9.17
C THR A 218 14.76 -0.07 8.74
N PHE A 219 14.65 -1.07 7.87
CA PHE A 219 15.83 -1.63 7.20
C PHE A 219 16.67 -0.58 6.47
N PRO A 220 16.08 0.43 5.78
CA PRO A 220 16.84 1.49 5.13
C PRO A 220 17.19 2.69 6.03
N SER A 221 16.90 2.64 7.32
CA SER A 221 17.23 3.72 8.27
C SER A 221 18.72 3.73 8.62
N PRO A 222 19.29 4.87 9.04
CA PRO A 222 20.60 4.92 9.66
C PRO A 222 20.69 3.98 10.88
N ASP A 223 21.86 3.40 11.15
CA ASP A 223 22.11 2.52 12.30
C ASP A 223 21.96 3.22 13.66
N SER A 224 22.10 4.56 13.66
CA SER A 224 21.86 5.43 14.82
C SER A 224 20.38 5.63 15.13
N ASP A 225 19.45 5.33 14.20
CA ASP A 225 18.03 5.40 14.45
C ASP A 225 17.61 4.43 15.56
N HIS A 226 16.79 4.91 16.48
CA HIS A 226 16.31 4.08 17.60
C HIS A 226 15.52 2.86 17.11
N GLN A 227 14.79 2.98 16.02
CA GLN A 227 13.96 1.92 15.45
C GLN A 227 14.69 1.08 14.39
N PHE A 228 15.96 1.33 14.14
CA PHE A 228 16.73 0.61 13.13
C PHE A 228 16.71 -0.89 13.35
N THR A 229 16.42 -1.63 12.27
CA THR A 229 16.49 -3.09 12.20
C THR A 229 17.73 -3.51 11.39
N SER A 230 18.72 -4.12 12.04
CA SER A 230 19.89 -4.68 11.37
C SER A 230 19.55 -6.00 10.67
N LEU A 231 19.64 -6.02 9.34
CA LEU A 231 19.47 -7.28 8.59
C LEU A 231 20.59 -8.27 8.88
N GLU A 232 21.80 -7.80 9.11
CA GLU A 232 22.94 -8.65 9.49
C GLU A 232 22.67 -9.38 10.79
N THR A 233 22.21 -8.68 11.84
CA THR A 233 21.84 -9.31 13.12
C THR A 233 20.68 -10.30 12.95
N VAL A 234 19.68 -9.98 12.16
CA VAL A 234 18.58 -10.91 11.85
C VAL A 234 19.08 -12.16 11.13
N TRP A 235 20.01 -12.00 10.20
CA TRP A 235 20.64 -13.11 9.50
C TRP A 235 21.41 -14.03 10.46
N GLU A 236 22.23 -13.47 11.33
CA GLU A 236 22.99 -14.21 12.37
C GLU A 236 22.04 -15.00 13.29
N ILE A 237 20.91 -14.40 13.67
CA ILE A 237 19.86 -15.09 14.44
C ILE A 237 19.29 -16.26 13.62
N ALA A 238 18.97 -16.06 12.36
CA ALA A 238 18.45 -17.14 11.52
C ALA A 238 19.45 -18.30 11.39
N GLU A 239 20.74 -18.01 11.18
CA GLU A 239 21.81 -19.01 11.18
C GLU A 239 21.92 -19.75 12.52
N SER A 240 21.75 -19.03 13.64
CA SER A 240 21.80 -19.64 15.00
C SER A 240 20.59 -20.54 15.29
N VAL A 241 19.41 -20.19 14.73
CA VAL A 241 18.19 -21.00 14.85
C VAL A 241 18.31 -22.31 14.07
N SER A 242 18.81 -22.24 12.83
CA SER A 242 19.07 -23.41 11.99
C SER A 242 20.09 -23.10 10.91
N PRO A 243 21.15 -23.90 10.74
CA PRO A 243 22.08 -23.73 9.61
C PRO A 243 21.40 -23.85 8.24
N ALA A 244 20.28 -24.58 8.18
CA ALA A 244 19.48 -24.77 6.98
C ALA A 244 18.16 -23.95 7.04
N HIS A 245 18.18 -22.80 7.69
CA HIS A 245 17.01 -21.95 7.88
C HIS A 245 16.32 -21.57 6.56
N HIS A 246 15.03 -21.23 6.66
CA HIS A 246 14.19 -20.84 5.51
C HIS A 246 13.93 -19.31 5.45
N PHE A 247 14.76 -18.52 6.15
CA PHE A 247 14.79 -17.06 6.01
C PHE A 247 15.35 -16.70 4.64
N ARG A 248 14.50 -16.28 3.69
CA ARG A 248 14.88 -16.11 2.27
C ARG A 248 14.45 -14.80 1.67
N VAL A 249 13.54 -14.05 2.29
CA VAL A 249 12.93 -12.86 1.69
C VAL A 249 12.93 -11.70 2.67
N ILE A 250 13.29 -10.51 2.20
CA ILE A 250 13.08 -9.27 2.93
C ILE A 250 12.21 -8.32 2.12
N GLN A 251 11.49 -7.45 2.82
CA GLN A 251 10.73 -6.38 2.20
C GLN A 251 11.05 -5.04 2.87
N LEU A 252 11.30 -4.01 2.08
CA LEU A 252 11.61 -2.66 2.56
C LEU A 252 11.04 -1.59 1.65
N PRO A 253 10.78 -0.37 2.16
CA PRO A 253 10.41 0.76 1.35
C PRO A 253 11.63 1.30 0.59
N MET A 254 11.42 1.56 -0.69
CA MET A 254 12.39 2.27 -1.52
C MET A 254 11.69 2.91 -2.71
N ASN A 255 12.07 4.11 -3.05
CA ASN A 255 11.67 4.84 -4.24
C ASN A 255 12.64 6.00 -4.48
N VAL A 256 12.41 6.81 -5.49
CA VAL A 256 13.32 7.91 -5.89
C VAL A 256 13.50 9.01 -4.83
N LEU A 257 12.64 9.06 -3.81
CA LEU A 257 12.74 9.95 -2.64
C LEU A 257 13.14 9.21 -1.36
N GLU A 258 12.96 7.91 -1.28
CA GLU A 258 13.36 7.06 -0.15
C GLU A 258 14.49 6.12 -0.62
N THR A 259 15.70 6.62 -0.66
CA THR A 259 16.86 5.96 -1.29
C THR A 259 17.67 5.09 -0.35
N GLY A 260 17.37 5.11 0.96
CA GLY A 260 18.17 4.52 2.04
C GLY A 260 18.52 3.04 1.86
N GLY A 261 17.66 2.27 1.15
CA GLY A 261 17.95 0.86 0.85
C GLY A 261 19.30 0.63 0.14
N VAL A 262 19.78 1.60 -0.63
CA VAL A 262 21.06 1.58 -1.34
C VAL A 262 22.06 2.56 -0.74
N THR A 263 21.61 3.74 -0.29
CA THR A 263 22.49 4.84 0.10
C THR A 263 22.93 4.81 1.56
N GLU A 264 22.12 4.18 2.47
CA GLU A 264 22.52 4.00 3.86
C GLU A 264 23.48 2.82 4.00
N LYS A 265 24.67 3.07 4.55
CA LYS A 265 25.70 2.05 4.79
C LYS A 265 25.58 1.52 6.22
N ASN A 266 24.45 0.92 6.52
CA ASN A 266 23.99 0.54 7.85
C ASN A 266 24.24 -0.94 8.23
N GLN A 267 24.94 -1.69 7.36
CA GLN A 267 25.43 -3.04 7.65
C GLN A 267 26.96 -3.03 7.75
N SER A 268 27.55 -4.00 8.43
CA SER A 268 29.01 -4.06 8.62
C SER A 268 29.78 -4.03 7.27
N GLY A 269 31.02 -3.55 7.29
CA GLY A 269 31.85 -3.44 6.09
C GLY A 269 31.39 -2.37 5.08
N GLY A 270 30.58 -1.38 5.53
CA GLY A 270 30.13 -0.27 4.67
C GLY A 270 29.10 -0.70 3.62
N ARG A 271 28.34 -1.75 3.88
CA ARG A 271 27.29 -2.25 2.98
C ARG A 271 25.94 -1.62 3.27
N SER A 272 25.14 -1.44 2.25
CA SER A 272 23.72 -1.14 2.41
C SER A 272 22.92 -2.44 2.65
N VAL A 273 21.65 -2.29 3.09
CA VAL A 273 20.76 -3.45 3.28
C VAL A 273 20.55 -4.25 1.99
N VAL A 274 20.42 -3.58 0.84
CA VAL A 274 20.26 -4.25 -0.47
C VAL A 274 21.55 -4.98 -0.88
N GLN A 275 22.72 -4.39 -0.65
CA GLN A 275 24.00 -5.05 -0.90
C GLN A 275 24.18 -6.30 -0.03
N PHE A 276 23.91 -6.19 1.28
CA PHE A 276 23.99 -7.32 2.19
C PHE A 276 23.01 -8.45 1.79
N ALA A 277 21.77 -8.09 1.50
CA ALA A 277 20.76 -9.07 1.07
C ALA A 277 21.18 -9.81 -0.20
N ARG A 278 21.73 -9.11 -1.18
CA ARG A 278 22.27 -9.70 -2.42
C ARG A 278 23.39 -10.69 -2.15
N GLU A 279 24.35 -10.36 -1.29
CA GLU A 279 25.48 -11.23 -0.94
C GLU A 279 24.99 -12.51 -0.24
N LYS A 280 23.96 -12.40 0.61
CA LYS A 280 23.33 -13.54 1.29
C LYS A 280 22.36 -14.31 0.39
N GLY A 281 22.08 -13.82 -0.83
CA GLY A 281 21.17 -14.45 -1.79
C GLY A 281 19.71 -14.40 -1.33
N LEU A 282 19.32 -13.31 -0.65
CA LEU A 282 17.94 -13.07 -0.26
C LEU A 282 17.13 -12.44 -1.41
N GLY A 283 15.85 -12.80 -1.51
CA GLY A 283 14.89 -12.06 -2.32
C GLY A 283 14.56 -10.72 -1.70
N VAL A 284 14.69 -9.64 -2.46
CA VAL A 284 14.40 -8.27 -2.01
C VAL A 284 13.16 -7.75 -2.68
N LEU A 285 12.11 -7.54 -1.88
CA LEU A 285 10.85 -6.97 -2.31
C LEU A 285 10.80 -5.48 -1.93
N ILE A 286 10.48 -4.62 -2.88
CA ILE A 286 10.40 -3.19 -2.64
C ILE A 286 8.93 -2.76 -2.52
N ASN A 287 8.53 -2.26 -1.36
CA ASN A 287 7.22 -1.64 -1.17
C ASN A 287 7.28 -0.12 -1.36
N ARG A 288 6.11 0.54 -1.46
CA ARG A 288 5.93 1.99 -1.69
C ARG A 288 6.67 2.57 -2.92
N PRO A 289 6.84 1.85 -4.04
CA PRO A 289 7.61 2.35 -5.18
C PRO A 289 7.03 3.63 -5.78
N LEU A 290 5.72 3.84 -5.67
CA LEU A 290 4.98 4.97 -6.24
C LEU A 290 4.40 5.93 -5.19
N ASN A 291 4.67 5.72 -3.90
CA ASN A 291 4.18 6.56 -2.80
C ASN A 291 5.30 6.81 -1.80
N ALA A 292 6.02 7.90 -1.98
CA ALA A 292 7.08 8.30 -1.07
C ALA A 292 6.53 9.00 0.17
N ILE A 293 7.08 8.70 1.34
CA ILE A 293 6.86 9.48 2.56
C ILE A 293 8.00 10.50 2.64
N ALA A 294 7.69 11.77 2.42
CA ALA A 294 8.67 12.83 2.37
C ALA A 294 8.14 14.10 3.08
N GLY A 295 8.97 14.69 3.94
CA GLY A 295 8.58 15.84 4.73
C GLY A 295 7.35 15.54 5.60
N ARG A 296 6.28 16.35 5.46
CA ARG A 296 5.03 16.20 6.22
C ARG A 296 3.93 15.44 5.49
N GLY A 297 4.22 14.81 4.35
CA GLY A 297 3.17 14.20 3.54
C GLY A 297 3.62 13.07 2.63
N MET A 298 2.66 12.55 1.88
CA MET A 298 2.89 11.53 0.87
C MET A 298 3.04 12.19 -0.50
N VAL A 299 4.11 11.86 -1.21
CA VAL A 299 4.37 12.28 -2.60
C VAL A 299 4.05 11.11 -3.53
N ARG A 300 3.13 11.33 -4.47
CA ARG A 300 2.78 10.34 -5.48
C ARG A 300 3.71 10.40 -6.68
N LEU A 301 4.29 9.27 -7.03
CA LEU A 301 5.22 9.10 -8.17
C LEU A 301 4.48 8.47 -9.36
N ALA A 302 3.44 9.15 -9.84
CA ALA A 302 2.66 8.75 -11.01
C ALA A 302 2.16 10.00 -11.74
N ASP A 303 2.00 9.88 -13.05
CA ASP A 303 1.40 10.95 -13.84
C ASP A 303 -0.09 11.10 -13.50
N VAL A 304 -0.57 12.33 -13.58
CA VAL A 304 -1.98 12.68 -13.42
C VAL A 304 -2.49 13.21 -14.75
N GLU A 305 -3.55 12.58 -15.27
CA GLU A 305 -4.24 13.09 -16.43
C GLU A 305 -4.86 14.45 -16.12
N VAL A 306 -4.60 15.43 -16.95
CA VAL A 306 -5.07 16.81 -16.74
C VAL A 306 -6.11 17.15 -17.79
N GLY A 307 -7.31 17.55 -17.34
CA GLY A 307 -8.26 18.28 -18.16
C GLY A 307 -7.78 19.73 -18.40
N GLN A 308 -8.63 20.56 -19.05
CA GLN A 308 -8.35 22.00 -19.10
C GLN A 308 -8.37 22.58 -17.69
N PRO A 309 -7.26 23.21 -17.24
CA PRO A 309 -7.24 23.85 -15.93
C PRO A 309 -8.19 25.04 -15.92
N LEU A 310 -9.07 25.10 -14.94
CA LEU A 310 -9.93 26.25 -14.68
C LEU A 310 -9.14 27.27 -13.84
N ASP A 311 -9.43 28.56 -14.04
CA ASP A 311 -8.89 29.57 -13.18
C ASP A 311 -9.61 29.61 -11.81
N PRO A 312 -9.00 30.21 -10.78
CA PRO A 312 -9.59 30.25 -9.44
C PRO A 312 -10.95 30.95 -9.38
N GLU A 313 -11.21 31.97 -10.22
CA GLU A 313 -12.47 32.70 -10.24
C GLU A 313 -13.60 31.82 -10.79
N GLU A 314 -13.31 31.06 -11.83
CA GLU A 314 -14.26 30.10 -12.40
C GLU A 314 -14.59 28.96 -11.42
N VAL A 315 -13.60 28.47 -10.67
CA VAL A 315 -13.83 27.48 -9.60
C VAL A 315 -14.76 28.05 -8.53
N GLU A 316 -14.48 29.24 -8.04
CA GLU A 316 -15.35 29.88 -7.04
C GLU A 316 -16.75 30.16 -7.54
N GLN A 317 -16.91 30.53 -8.81
CA GLN A 317 -18.22 30.73 -9.40
C GLN A 317 -19.05 29.45 -9.34
N ARG A 318 -18.46 28.29 -9.71
CA ARG A 318 -19.14 26.99 -9.64
C ARG A 318 -19.49 26.59 -8.22
N ILE A 319 -18.61 26.86 -7.25
CA ILE A 319 -18.90 26.62 -5.83
C ILE A 319 -20.05 27.53 -5.35
N ARG A 320 -20.08 28.80 -5.74
CA ARG A 320 -21.17 29.74 -5.40
C ARG A 320 -22.53 29.30 -5.98
N GLU A 321 -22.54 28.60 -7.11
CA GLU A 321 -23.79 28.02 -7.65
C GLU A 321 -24.33 26.89 -6.73
N VAL A 322 -23.44 26.13 -6.09
CA VAL A 322 -23.85 25.14 -5.06
C VAL A 322 -24.42 25.86 -3.84
N VAL A 323 -23.74 26.91 -3.33
CA VAL A 323 -24.23 27.70 -2.21
C VAL A 323 -25.61 28.29 -2.46
N ARG A 324 -25.87 28.81 -3.69
CA ARG A 324 -27.22 29.30 -4.09
C ARG A 324 -28.27 28.19 -4.02
N SER A 325 -27.92 26.94 -4.39
CA SER A 325 -28.88 25.83 -4.27
C SER A 325 -29.16 25.48 -2.79
N GLU A 326 -28.17 25.66 -1.89
CA GLU A 326 -28.33 25.44 -0.47
C GLU A 326 -29.19 26.55 0.18
N GLU A 327 -29.05 27.79 -0.28
CA GLU A 327 -29.94 28.90 0.08
C GLU A 327 -31.37 28.63 -0.39
N GLU A 328 -31.53 28.19 -1.65
CA GLU A 328 -32.84 27.82 -2.23
C GLU A 328 -33.49 26.66 -1.45
N LEU A 329 -32.73 25.67 -1.01
CA LEU A 329 -33.20 24.61 -0.09
C LEU A 329 -33.78 25.23 1.16
N ARG A 330 -33.05 26.10 1.82
CA ARG A 330 -33.46 26.73 3.09
C ARG A 330 -34.70 27.58 2.94
N GLU A 331 -34.72 28.46 1.97
CA GLU A 331 -35.74 29.50 1.86
C GLU A 331 -37.03 29.04 1.16
N ARG A 332 -36.94 28.11 0.23
CA ARG A 332 -38.07 27.65 -0.58
C ARG A 332 -38.46 26.21 -0.26
N VAL A 333 -37.54 25.25 -0.45
CA VAL A 333 -37.91 23.83 -0.39
C VAL A 333 -38.30 23.41 1.03
N LEU A 334 -37.50 23.78 2.05
CA LEU A 334 -37.80 23.42 3.43
C LEU A 334 -38.94 24.24 4.04
N ALA A 335 -39.28 25.42 3.47
CA ALA A 335 -40.41 26.23 3.88
C ALA A 335 -41.75 25.54 3.56
N GLU A 336 -41.81 24.75 2.49
CA GLU A 336 -43.00 24.01 2.08
C GLU A 336 -43.21 22.70 2.90
N LEU A 337 -42.21 22.30 3.70
CA LEU A 337 -42.26 21.05 4.46
C LEU A 337 -42.63 21.29 5.93
N SER A 338 -43.46 20.39 6.47
CA SER A 338 -43.84 20.39 7.89
C SER A 338 -42.73 19.76 8.73
N LEU A 339 -41.64 20.50 8.94
CA LEU A 339 -40.46 20.06 9.66
C LEU A 339 -40.34 20.75 11.03
N THR A 340 -39.77 20.05 12.00
CA THR A 340 -39.28 20.68 13.25
C THR A 340 -38.03 21.49 12.99
N ASP A 341 -37.72 22.47 13.85
CA ASP A 341 -36.48 23.25 13.74
C ASP A 341 -35.23 22.33 13.80
N SER A 342 -35.22 21.33 14.68
CA SER A 342 -34.14 20.36 14.77
C SER A 342 -33.94 19.56 13.48
N SER A 343 -35.04 19.18 12.79
CA SER A 343 -34.97 18.49 11.51
C SER A 343 -34.43 19.41 10.40
N ARG A 344 -34.81 20.68 10.41
CA ARG A 344 -34.28 21.69 9.46
C ARG A 344 -32.79 21.89 9.65
N ASP A 345 -32.33 22.05 10.89
CA ASP A 345 -30.91 22.23 11.22
C ASP A 345 -30.09 21.01 10.81
N GLN A 346 -30.65 19.80 11.01
CA GLN A 346 -29.99 18.57 10.59
C GLN A 346 -29.84 18.49 9.08
N ILE A 347 -30.89 18.81 8.31
CA ILE A 347 -30.83 18.86 6.84
C ILE A 347 -29.79 19.89 6.37
N MET A 348 -29.86 21.08 6.91
CA MET A 348 -28.93 22.16 6.53
C MET A 348 -27.49 21.80 6.88
N GLY A 349 -27.26 21.16 8.04
CA GLY A 349 -25.96 20.63 8.42
C GLY A 349 -25.40 19.61 7.43
N GLN A 350 -26.25 18.77 6.82
CA GLN A 350 -25.83 17.82 5.79
C GLN A 350 -25.65 18.52 4.42
N ALA A 351 -26.45 19.52 4.12
CA ALA A 351 -26.44 20.23 2.85
C ALA A 351 -25.32 21.28 2.72
N ALA A 352 -24.72 21.75 3.81
CA ALA A 352 -23.68 22.80 3.82
C ALA A 352 -22.34 22.35 3.18
N VAL A 353 -22.38 21.86 1.96
CA VAL A 353 -21.22 21.40 1.18
C VAL A 353 -20.58 22.57 0.44
N GLY A 354 -21.38 23.42 -0.20
CA GLY A 354 -20.92 24.59 -0.95
C GLY A 354 -20.22 25.60 -0.06
N GLU A 355 -20.79 25.92 1.13
CA GLU A 355 -20.15 26.81 2.09
C GLU A 355 -18.79 26.27 2.56
N THR A 356 -18.73 24.96 2.90
CA THR A 356 -17.48 24.30 3.31
C THR A 356 -16.45 24.32 2.19
N LEU A 357 -16.87 24.04 0.93
CA LEU A 357 -15.99 24.14 -0.22
C LEU A 357 -15.47 25.55 -0.41
N LEU A 358 -16.35 26.56 -0.37
CA LEU A 358 -15.98 27.97 -0.62
C LEU A 358 -14.91 28.45 0.38
N GLN A 359 -15.01 28.01 1.64
CA GLN A 359 -14.06 28.36 2.70
C GLN A 359 -12.72 27.62 2.57
N HIS A 360 -12.72 26.36 2.12
CA HIS A 360 -11.56 25.48 2.30
C HIS A 360 -10.99 24.85 1.01
N TRP A 361 -11.59 25.09 -0.16
CA TRP A 361 -11.18 24.41 -1.39
C TRP A 361 -9.70 24.60 -1.75
N ARG A 362 -9.06 25.69 -1.28
CA ARG A 362 -7.64 25.97 -1.51
C ARG A 362 -6.72 25.22 -0.54
N ASP A 363 -7.25 24.72 0.58
CA ASP A 363 -6.47 24.19 1.71
C ASP A 363 -6.45 22.66 1.80
N PHE A 364 -7.04 21.95 0.82
CA PHE A 364 -7.06 20.49 0.84
C PHE A 364 -5.69 19.84 0.57
N GLY A 365 -4.69 20.61 0.18
CA GLY A 365 -3.29 20.24 0.12
C GLY A 365 -2.90 19.45 -1.13
N SER A 366 -3.53 18.33 -1.44
CA SER A 366 -3.17 17.49 -2.58
C SER A 366 -4.38 16.92 -3.34
N HIS A 367 -4.16 16.47 -4.58
CA HIS A 367 -5.18 15.78 -5.38
C HIS A 367 -5.69 14.50 -4.68
N ASP A 368 -4.79 13.70 -4.09
CA ASP A 368 -5.18 12.50 -3.37
C ASP A 368 -6.03 12.84 -2.14
N ARG A 369 -5.62 13.84 -1.37
CA ARG A 369 -6.39 14.30 -0.20
C ARG A 369 -7.75 14.86 -0.59
N TRP A 370 -7.82 15.59 -1.68
CA TRP A 370 -9.09 16.05 -2.24
C TRP A 370 -10.01 14.88 -2.60
N GLN A 371 -9.49 13.85 -3.26
CA GLN A 371 -10.28 12.65 -3.59
C GLN A 371 -10.77 11.91 -2.34
N GLU A 372 -9.95 11.81 -1.30
CA GLU A 372 -10.37 11.23 -0.02
C GLU A 372 -11.50 12.04 0.62
N LEU A 373 -11.38 13.36 0.68
CA LEU A 373 -12.41 14.25 1.22
C LEU A 373 -13.70 14.15 0.41
N GLN A 374 -13.60 14.14 -0.92
CA GLN A 374 -14.75 13.97 -1.80
C GLN A 374 -15.47 12.64 -1.52
N GLY A 375 -14.73 11.52 -1.45
CA GLY A 375 -15.31 10.19 -1.28
C GLY A 375 -15.81 9.88 0.13
N HIS A 376 -15.12 10.35 1.17
CA HIS A 376 -15.40 9.98 2.57
C HIS A 376 -16.11 11.07 3.38
N TYR A 377 -16.11 12.30 2.92
CA TYR A 377 -16.74 13.41 3.65
C TYR A 377 -17.91 14.02 2.86
N PHE A 378 -17.69 14.52 1.62
CA PHE A 378 -18.72 15.26 0.88
C PHE A 378 -19.80 14.36 0.31
N VAL A 379 -19.44 13.31 -0.43
CA VAL A 379 -20.42 12.42 -1.08
C VAL A 379 -21.32 11.69 -0.08
N PRO A 380 -20.85 11.16 1.06
CA PRO A 380 -21.72 10.54 2.07
C PRO A 380 -22.72 11.52 2.67
N ARG A 381 -22.32 12.78 2.91
CA ARG A 381 -23.24 13.82 3.42
C ARG A 381 -24.39 14.07 2.46
N VAL A 382 -24.09 14.25 1.18
CA VAL A 382 -25.12 14.44 0.13
C VAL A 382 -26.03 13.22 0.00
N ARG A 383 -25.46 12.03 0.05
CA ARG A 383 -26.26 10.78 0.03
C ARG A 383 -27.21 10.66 1.20
N ALA A 384 -26.82 11.13 2.38
CA ALA A 384 -27.67 11.12 3.57
C ALA A 384 -28.88 12.06 3.48
N LEU A 385 -28.83 13.12 2.63
CA LEU A 385 -29.96 14.02 2.39
C LEU A 385 -31.14 13.34 1.69
N VAL A 386 -30.85 12.43 0.76
CA VAL A 386 -31.86 11.85 -0.13
C VAL A 386 -32.97 11.10 0.63
N PRO A 387 -32.67 10.09 1.49
CA PRO A 387 -33.68 9.38 2.26
C PRO A 387 -34.49 10.31 3.17
N PHE A 388 -33.80 11.29 3.79
CA PHE A 388 -34.44 12.20 4.73
C PHE A 388 -35.44 13.11 4.04
N LEU A 389 -35.12 13.67 2.87
CA LEU A 389 -36.03 14.48 2.09
C LEU A 389 -37.21 13.66 1.53
N GLN A 390 -36.99 12.40 1.19
CA GLN A 390 -38.03 11.48 0.72
C GLN A 390 -39.09 11.21 1.78
N GLU A 391 -38.69 11.14 3.06
CA GLU A 391 -39.59 10.82 4.17
C GLU A 391 -40.53 11.99 4.54
N HIS A 392 -40.15 13.24 4.24
CA HIS A 392 -40.78 14.43 4.81
C HIS A 392 -41.49 15.34 3.79
N GLY A 393 -41.57 15.00 2.51
CA GLY A 393 -42.14 15.89 1.52
C GLY A 393 -42.73 15.26 0.26
N ASP A 394 -43.47 16.05 -0.51
CA ASP A 394 -43.90 15.67 -1.86
C ASP A 394 -42.68 15.68 -2.79
N TRP A 395 -42.11 14.48 -2.99
CA TRP A 395 -40.93 14.28 -3.82
C TRP A 395 -41.04 14.81 -5.25
N SER A 396 -42.23 14.75 -5.80
CA SER A 396 -42.45 15.07 -7.24
C SER A 396 -42.51 16.56 -7.57
N ARG A 397 -42.85 17.42 -6.60
CA ARG A 397 -43.13 18.84 -6.87
C ARG A 397 -41.98 19.79 -6.64
N SER A 398 -41.33 19.75 -5.49
CA SER A 398 -40.27 20.71 -5.12
C SER A 398 -38.93 20.08 -4.87
N ILE A 399 -38.92 18.88 -4.23
CA ILE A 399 -37.68 18.24 -3.79
C ILE A 399 -36.87 17.68 -4.95
N PHE A 400 -37.52 16.92 -5.87
CA PHE A 400 -36.80 16.26 -6.96
C PHE A 400 -36.16 17.25 -7.94
N PRO A 401 -36.83 18.29 -8.44
CA PRO A 401 -36.20 19.27 -9.34
C PRO A 401 -35.03 20.02 -8.68
N TRP A 402 -35.18 20.37 -7.39
CA TRP A 402 -34.09 20.98 -6.63
C TRP A 402 -32.91 20.03 -6.51
N LEU A 403 -33.12 18.78 -6.14
CA LEU A 403 -32.07 17.80 -5.94
C LEU A 403 -31.29 17.53 -7.24
N GLU A 404 -31.97 17.42 -8.36
CA GLU A 404 -31.36 17.26 -9.68
C GLU A 404 -30.42 18.43 -9.98
N THR A 405 -30.92 19.68 -9.86
CA THR A 405 -30.12 20.89 -10.05
C THR A 405 -28.94 20.98 -9.07
N TYR A 406 -29.17 20.64 -7.80
CA TYR A 406 -28.12 20.64 -6.78
C TYR A 406 -27.01 19.63 -7.11
N GLN A 407 -27.38 18.42 -7.54
CA GLN A 407 -26.41 17.38 -7.91
C GLN A 407 -25.59 17.79 -9.14
N GLU A 408 -26.19 18.40 -10.15
CA GLU A 408 -25.51 18.92 -11.34
C GLU A 408 -24.48 20.00 -10.95
N ARG A 409 -24.90 20.99 -10.16
CA ARG A 409 -24.03 22.08 -9.69
C ARG A 409 -22.90 21.54 -8.80
N LEU A 410 -23.20 20.60 -7.93
CA LEU A 410 -22.21 19.97 -7.06
C LEU A 410 -21.17 19.18 -7.85
N LEU A 411 -21.60 18.40 -8.84
CA LEU A 411 -20.69 17.69 -9.72
C LEU A 411 -19.77 18.65 -10.49
N ALA A 412 -20.33 19.76 -11.01
CA ALA A 412 -19.56 20.79 -11.68
C ALA A 412 -18.54 21.47 -10.76
N ALA A 413 -18.91 21.76 -9.50
CA ALA A 413 -17.99 22.31 -8.49
C ALA A 413 -16.89 21.29 -8.12
N PHE A 414 -17.22 20.02 -7.91
CA PHE A 414 -16.24 18.98 -7.65
C PHE A 414 -15.25 18.81 -8.81
N GLN A 415 -15.72 18.81 -10.04
CA GLN A 415 -14.88 18.77 -11.24
C GLN A 415 -13.95 19.98 -11.33
N ALA A 416 -14.46 21.17 -11.02
CA ALA A 416 -13.68 22.41 -11.02
C ALA A 416 -12.54 22.36 -9.97
N VAL A 417 -12.84 21.99 -8.72
CA VAL A 417 -11.81 21.81 -7.68
C VAL A 417 -10.81 20.72 -8.09
N THR A 418 -11.31 19.60 -8.64
CA THR A 418 -10.46 18.50 -9.11
C THR A 418 -9.48 18.98 -10.17
N SER A 419 -9.91 19.82 -11.14
CA SER A 419 -9.04 20.31 -12.22
C SER A 419 -7.85 21.11 -11.71
N VAL A 420 -8.03 21.91 -10.65
CA VAL A 420 -6.96 22.69 -10.02
C VAL A 420 -5.93 21.78 -9.37
N TYR A 421 -6.41 20.80 -8.57
CA TYR A 421 -5.52 19.85 -7.90
C TYR A 421 -4.82 18.90 -8.89
N GLN A 422 -5.48 18.49 -9.95
CA GLN A 422 -4.86 17.75 -11.06
C GLN A 422 -3.77 18.57 -11.74
N GLY A 423 -4.04 19.84 -12.03
CA GLY A 423 -3.05 20.76 -12.61
C GLY A 423 -1.80 20.92 -11.75
N ALA A 424 -1.97 21.04 -10.42
CA ALA A 424 -0.87 21.10 -9.47
C ALA A 424 -0.10 19.77 -9.43
N ALA A 425 -0.81 18.64 -9.36
CA ALA A 425 -0.20 17.31 -9.36
C ALA A 425 0.58 17.04 -10.64
N ALA A 426 0.08 17.43 -11.80
CA ALA A 426 0.77 17.28 -13.08
C ALA A 426 2.02 18.16 -13.21
N ARG A 427 2.00 19.39 -12.67
CA ARG A 427 3.23 20.22 -12.59
C ARG A 427 4.29 19.52 -11.75
N ARG A 428 3.89 18.98 -10.59
CA ARG A 428 4.75 18.20 -9.69
C ARG A 428 5.33 16.97 -10.39
N SER A 429 4.51 16.21 -11.12
CA SER A 429 4.96 15.04 -11.89
C SER A 429 5.99 15.42 -12.98
N ARG A 430 5.79 16.55 -13.66
CA ARG A 430 6.78 17.03 -14.65
C ARG A 430 8.13 17.41 -14.02
N LEU A 431 8.11 18.09 -12.87
CA LEU A 431 9.33 18.42 -12.13
C LEU A 431 10.07 17.15 -11.70
N MET A 432 9.36 16.18 -11.13
CA MET A 432 9.93 14.88 -10.75
C MET A 432 10.53 14.13 -11.93
N ARG A 433 9.84 14.07 -13.06
CA ARG A 433 10.37 13.44 -14.28
C ARG A 433 11.64 14.11 -14.75
N SER A 434 11.65 15.46 -14.85
CA SER A 434 12.83 16.23 -15.25
C SER A 434 14.04 15.93 -14.35
N TRP A 435 13.79 15.93 -13.04
CA TRP A 435 14.84 15.63 -12.06
C TRP A 435 15.39 14.20 -12.21
N ILE A 436 14.54 13.18 -12.21
CA ILE A 436 14.98 11.78 -12.35
C ILE A 436 15.72 11.58 -13.69
N SER A 437 15.24 12.21 -14.77
CA SER A 437 15.88 12.15 -16.09
C SER A 437 17.27 12.77 -16.12
N SER A 438 17.56 13.76 -15.28
CA SER A 438 18.89 14.37 -15.20
C SER A 438 19.92 13.50 -14.46
N VAL A 439 19.45 12.53 -13.69
CA VAL A 439 20.30 11.66 -12.86
C VAL A 439 20.76 10.41 -13.59
N ASP A 440 19.85 9.75 -14.34
CA ASP A 440 20.16 8.48 -15.01
C ASP A 440 19.46 8.40 -16.38
N SER A 441 20.25 8.24 -17.44
CA SER A 441 19.74 8.20 -18.81
C SER A 441 18.82 7.01 -19.08
N LEU A 442 19.07 5.85 -18.48
CA LEU A 442 18.20 4.67 -18.61
C LEU A 442 16.82 4.94 -17.99
N TRP A 443 16.78 5.63 -16.86
CA TRP A 443 15.52 5.98 -16.22
C TRP A 443 14.71 6.99 -17.05
N ALA A 444 15.43 7.91 -17.72
CA ALA A 444 14.83 8.93 -18.60
C ALA A 444 14.06 8.34 -19.80
N GLU A 445 14.39 7.14 -20.25
CA GLU A 445 13.75 6.48 -21.38
C GLU A 445 12.31 5.98 -21.06
N ALA A 446 11.94 5.93 -19.77
CA ALA A 446 10.61 5.47 -19.36
C ALA A 446 9.50 6.47 -19.76
N LYS A 447 8.38 5.94 -20.27
CA LYS A 447 7.29 6.77 -20.85
C LYS A 447 6.51 7.55 -19.82
N THR A 448 6.30 6.99 -18.62
CA THR A 448 5.50 7.59 -17.53
C THR A 448 6.33 7.70 -16.26
N LEU A 449 5.94 8.58 -15.33
CA LEU A 449 6.63 8.71 -14.04
C LEU A 449 6.53 7.41 -13.22
N SER A 450 5.41 6.69 -13.29
CA SER A 450 5.25 5.38 -12.65
C SER A 450 6.25 4.36 -13.20
N ARG A 451 6.39 4.26 -14.53
CA ARG A 451 7.39 3.39 -15.16
C ARG A 451 8.81 3.82 -14.81
N MET A 452 9.09 5.12 -14.80
CA MET A 452 10.41 5.65 -14.42
C MET A 452 10.80 5.25 -13.00
N ALA A 453 9.89 5.39 -12.05
CA ALA A 453 10.11 4.96 -10.66
C ALA A 453 10.30 3.44 -10.53
N VAL A 454 9.50 2.63 -11.25
CA VAL A 454 9.66 1.17 -11.26
C VAL A 454 10.97 0.77 -11.96
N ARG A 455 11.33 1.42 -13.09
CA ARG A 455 12.58 1.18 -13.82
C ARG A 455 13.82 1.47 -12.97
N ALA A 456 13.80 2.56 -12.21
CA ALA A 456 14.89 2.89 -11.29
C ALA A 456 15.16 1.74 -10.31
N LEU A 457 14.10 1.18 -9.74
CA LEU A 457 14.19 0.08 -8.79
C LEU A 457 14.61 -1.24 -9.46
N ARG A 458 13.92 -1.68 -10.53
CA ARG A 458 14.18 -2.97 -11.18
C ARG A 458 15.53 -3.02 -11.91
N SER A 459 16.09 -1.87 -12.29
CA SER A 459 17.44 -1.78 -12.87
C SER A 459 18.56 -1.73 -11.83
N THR A 460 18.23 -1.78 -10.52
CA THR A 460 19.17 -1.74 -9.41
C THR A 460 19.52 -3.15 -8.96
N ALA A 461 20.81 -3.49 -9.00
CA ALA A 461 21.31 -4.81 -8.61
C ALA A 461 20.97 -5.10 -7.13
N GLY A 462 20.38 -6.27 -6.89
CA GLY A 462 19.94 -6.72 -5.57
C GLY A 462 18.44 -6.54 -5.32
N VAL A 463 17.74 -5.70 -6.10
CA VAL A 463 16.27 -5.65 -6.08
C VAL A 463 15.71 -6.81 -6.90
N THR A 464 14.82 -7.59 -6.32
CA THR A 464 14.20 -8.74 -6.99
C THR A 464 12.87 -8.39 -7.62
N CYS A 465 11.97 -7.77 -6.84
CA CYS A 465 10.62 -7.48 -7.29
C CYS A 465 10.11 -6.17 -6.68
N VAL A 466 9.47 -5.36 -7.50
CA VAL A 466 8.88 -4.06 -7.12
C VAL A 466 7.37 -4.25 -6.92
N LEU A 467 6.88 -4.05 -5.70
CA LEU A 467 5.47 -4.27 -5.34
C LEU A 467 4.62 -3.05 -5.69
N VAL A 468 3.88 -3.14 -6.76
CA VAL A 468 3.07 -2.02 -7.29
C VAL A 468 1.59 -2.21 -6.97
N GLY A 469 0.94 -1.16 -6.48
CA GLY A 469 -0.49 -1.12 -6.25
C GLY A 469 -1.27 -0.97 -7.56
N MET A 470 -1.77 -2.06 -8.10
CA MET A 470 -2.48 -2.11 -9.40
C MET A 470 -3.98 -2.36 -9.24
N ARG A 471 -4.71 -1.41 -8.61
CA ARG A 471 -6.14 -1.53 -8.30
C ARG A 471 -7.10 -1.43 -9.51
N GLN A 472 -6.59 -1.11 -10.68
CA GLN A 472 -7.34 -0.95 -11.94
C GLN A 472 -6.56 -1.59 -13.08
N GLU A 473 -7.28 -2.11 -14.07
CA GLU A 473 -6.68 -2.80 -15.22
C GLU A 473 -5.66 -1.91 -15.97
N LYS A 474 -5.93 -0.60 -16.10
CA LYS A 474 -4.99 0.34 -16.73
C LYS A 474 -3.64 0.46 -16.00
N TYR A 475 -3.62 0.25 -14.68
CA TYR A 475 -2.36 0.25 -13.92
C TYR A 475 -1.58 -1.06 -14.14
N VAL A 476 -2.29 -2.17 -14.36
CA VAL A 476 -1.66 -3.44 -14.79
C VAL A 476 -1.01 -3.26 -16.15
N GLU A 477 -1.72 -2.68 -17.11
CA GLU A 477 -1.20 -2.41 -18.47
C GLU A 477 0.03 -1.49 -18.46
N ASP A 478 0.04 -0.46 -17.62
CA ASP A 478 1.19 0.43 -17.48
C ASP A 478 2.43 -0.35 -16.99
N ILE A 479 2.27 -1.22 -15.98
CA ILE A 479 3.37 -2.00 -15.43
C ILE A 479 3.82 -3.13 -16.36
N LEU A 480 2.90 -3.82 -17.02
CA LEU A 480 3.23 -4.82 -18.04
C LEU A 480 4.03 -4.19 -19.19
N GLY A 481 3.66 -2.99 -19.60
CA GLY A 481 4.44 -2.24 -20.59
C GLY A 481 5.85 -1.87 -20.13
N GLU A 482 6.10 -1.72 -18.82
CA GLU A 482 7.45 -1.55 -18.28
C GLU A 482 8.19 -2.89 -18.16
N LEU A 483 7.50 -3.97 -17.79
CA LEU A 483 8.10 -5.31 -17.73
C LEU A 483 8.50 -5.87 -19.10
N GLY A 484 7.90 -5.38 -20.19
CA GLY A 484 8.30 -5.70 -21.56
C GLY A 484 9.68 -5.12 -21.98
N GLU A 485 10.18 -4.14 -21.24
CA GLU A 485 11.49 -3.55 -21.50
C GLU A 485 12.60 -4.39 -20.87
N GLN A 486 13.53 -4.87 -21.70
CA GLN A 486 14.66 -5.67 -21.24
C GLN A 486 15.71 -4.76 -20.60
N LEU A 487 15.96 -4.90 -19.32
CA LEU A 487 16.91 -4.08 -18.57
C LEU A 487 17.92 -4.96 -17.85
N GLU A 488 19.17 -4.53 -17.88
CA GLU A 488 20.22 -5.13 -17.06
C GLU A 488 20.29 -4.43 -15.69
N ALA A 489 20.11 -5.22 -14.63
CA ALA A 489 20.29 -4.73 -13.27
C ALA A 489 21.79 -4.51 -12.96
N ARG A 490 22.16 -3.28 -12.61
CA ARG A 490 23.53 -2.87 -12.30
C ARG A 490 23.62 -2.18 -10.93
N ALA A 491 24.83 -2.11 -10.39
CA ALA A 491 25.09 -1.22 -9.26
C ALA A 491 24.88 0.24 -9.71
N ARG A 492 23.88 0.92 -9.12
CA ARG A 492 23.49 2.29 -9.44
C ARG A 492 23.65 3.21 -8.24
N GLU A 493 24.62 2.92 -7.40
CA GLU A 493 24.83 3.66 -6.16
C GLU A 493 25.02 5.16 -6.41
N GLU A 494 25.79 5.53 -7.46
CA GLU A 494 26.00 6.93 -7.83
C GLU A 494 24.67 7.63 -8.17
N SER A 495 23.83 7.03 -9.01
CA SER A 495 22.52 7.59 -9.36
C SER A 495 21.63 7.77 -8.11
N TRP A 496 21.62 6.79 -7.21
CA TRP A 496 20.86 6.87 -5.97
C TRP A 496 21.43 7.91 -4.99
N MET A 497 22.75 8.08 -4.91
CA MET A 497 23.37 9.12 -4.10
C MET A 497 23.06 10.51 -4.64
N THR A 498 23.10 10.72 -5.96
CA THR A 498 22.71 11.98 -6.59
C THR A 498 21.25 12.35 -6.29
N LEU A 499 20.32 11.37 -6.33
CA LEU A 499 18.94 11.60 -5.91
C LEU A 499 18.85 12.03 -4.44
N ARG A 500 19.61 11.38 -3.56
CA ARG A 500 19.62 11.70 -2.13
C ARG A 500 20.13 13.11 -1.86
N GLU A 501 21.21 13.51 -2.49
CA GLU A 501 21.84 14.82 -2.32
C GLU A 501 20.93 15.98 -2.77
N ALA A 502 20.18 15.77 -3.86
CA ALA A 502 19.24 16.77 -4.38
C ALA A 502 17.83 16.72 -3.74
N GLN A 503 17.58 15.79 -2.83
CA GLN A 503 16.23 15.54 -2.30
C GLN A 503 15.59 16.75 -1.63
N GLU A 504 16.35 17.48 -0.79
CA GLU A 504 15.82 18.65 -0.06
C GLU A 504 15.44 19.79 -1.01
N GLU A 505 16.27 20.05 -2.04
CA GLU A 505 15.99 21.07 -3.07
C GLU A 505 14.73 20.71 -3.87
N ILE A 506 14.60 19.45 -4.25
CA ILE A 506 13.43 18.95 -4.99
C ILE A 506 12.17 19.05 -4.13
N LEU A 507 12.21 18.61 -2.87
CA LEU A 507 11.06 18.69 -1.97
C LEU A 507 10.63 20.14 -1.70
N ALA A 508 11.56 21.09 -1.66
CA ALA A 508 11.26 22.52 -1.53
C ALA A 508 10.58 23.07 -2.80
N SER A 509 10.79 22.47 -3.97
CA SER A 509 10.24 22.89 -5.26
C SER A 509 8.87 22.23 -5.59
N LEU A 510 8.49 21.18 -4.87
CA LEU A 510 7.23 20.44 -5.04
C LEU A 510 6.06 21.07 -4.28
#